data_34492cad1a632ae588cf979b858fbf53
#
_entry.id   34492cad1a632ae588cf979b858fbf53
#
_cell.length_a   1.000
_cell.length_b   1.000
_cell.length_c   1.000
_cell.angle_alpha   90.00
_cell.angle_beta   90.00
_cell.angle_gamma   90.00
#
_symmetry.space_group_name_H-M   'P 1'
#
loop_
_entity.id
_entity.type
_entity.pdbx_description
1 polymer ?
#
loop_
_entity_poly.entity_id
_entity_poly.type
_entity_poly.pdbx_seq_one_letter_code
_entity_poly.pdbx_strand_id
1 'polypeptide(L)'
;MKIEFVVPTLFGLEGLAGDELRRMDMENVRVEDRRVFFTGDERALAKANICLRTGERVMVVLAQFTAKTFEELFQGVYHANLEDFIPRDGQFPVKGHCLNSQLMSVSDCQAIIKKAASKRLGEKYGVSWLPETGVKFQLHFTILNDQVTLSLDTSGQGLHKRGYRAVGNDAPLHETLAAGMIQLTRFRGREYFWDPFCGSGTLPIEEIGRASCRERV
;
A
#
# COMPACT_ATOMS: atom_id res chain seq x y z
N MET A 1 -13.52 -5.05 -14.49
CA MET A 1 -13.66 -5.89 -13.28
C MET A 1 -13.43 -4.99 -12.07
N LYS A 2 -14.29 -5.04 -11.04
CA LYS A 2 -14.04 -4.25 -9.81
C LYS A 2 -13.08 -5.01 -8.93
N ILE A 3 -11.99 -4.38 -8.55
CA ILE A 3 -10.91 -4.93 -7.72
C ILE A 3 -10.92 -4.19 -6.39
N GLU A 4 -10.68 -4.88 -5.29
CA GLU A 4 -10.48 -4.27 -3.99
C GLU A 4 -9.02 -3.90 -3.80
N PHE A 5 -8.79 -2.69 -3.28
CA PHE A 5 -7.48 -2.14 -3.00
C PHE A 5 -7.34 -1.82 -1.52
N VAL A 6 -6.12 -1.86 -1.02
CA VAL A 6 -5.76 -1.42 0.33
C VAL A 6 -4.62 -0.41 0.29
N VAL A 7 -4.77 0.64 1.08
CA VAL A 7 -3.79 1.71 1.26
C VAL A 7 -3.34 1.71 2.71
N PRO A 8 -2.11 1.25 3.02
CA PRO A 8 -1.52 1.47 4.32
C PRO A 8 -1.28 2.96 4.56
N THR A 9 -1.50 3.39 5.80
CA THR A 9 -1.30 4.78 6.23
C THR A 9 -0.46 4.84 7.50
N LEU A 10 0.13 6.00 7.76
CA LEU A 10 0.65 6.30 9.08
C LEU A 10 -0.52 6.42 10.06
N PHE A 11 -0.30 5.99 11.30
CA PHE A 11 -1.32 6.07 12.35
C PHE A 11 -1.83 7.51 12.52
N GLY A 12 -3.15 7.67 12.52
CA GLY A 12 -3.84 8.96 12.61
C GLY A 12 -4.10 9.67 11.27
N LEU A 13 -3.58 9.15 10.14
CA LEU A 13 -3.83 9.70 8.82
C LEU A 13 -4.91 8.94 8.02
N GLU A 14 -5.49 7.89 8.57
CA GLU A 14 -6.46 7.03 7.90
C GLU A 14 -7.68 7.82 7.41
N GLY A 15 -8.19 8.70 8.26
CA GLY A 15 -9.33 9.57 7.93
C GLY A 15 -9.03 10.47 6.74
N LEU A 16 -7.83 11.08 6.71
CA LEU A 16 -7.41 11.95 5.61
C LEU A 16 -7.25 11.18 4.29
N ALA A 17 -6.63 10.00 4.35
CA ALA A 17 -6.50 9.14 3.19
C ALA A 17 -7.87 8.68 2.66
N GLY A 18 -8.79 8.33 3.55
CA GLY A 18 -10.17 8.02 3.20
C GLY A 18 -10.90 9.19 2.54
N ASP A 19 -10.70 10.42 3.04
CA ASP A 19 -11.27 11.62 2.43
C ASP A 19 -10.65 11.97 1.08
N GLU A 20 -9.35 11.72 0.89
CA GLU A 20 -8.71 11.84 -0.43
C GLU A 20 -9.33 10.86 -1.43
N LEU A 21 -9.50 9.59 -1.05
CA LEU A 21 -10.12 8.57 -1.90
C LEU A 21 -11.58 8.90 -2.25
N ARG A 22 -12.38 9.39 -1.29
CA ARG A 22 -13.76 9.83 -1.55
C ARG A 22 -13.80 11.03 -2.51
N ARG A 23 -12.88 12.00 -2.37
CA ARG A 23 -12.76 13.14 -3.29
C ARG A 23 -12.32 12.74 -4.70
N MET A 24 -11.70 11.58 -4.85
CA MET A 24 -11.34 10.98 -6.12
C MET A 24 -12.45 10.12 -6.72
N ASP A 25 -13.65 10.08 -6.09
CA ASP A 25 -14.80 9.27 -6.48
C ASP A 25 -14.54 7.75 -6.42
N MET A 26 -13.69 7.31 -5.49
CA MET A 26 -13.46 5.89 -5.25
C MET A 26 -14.66 5.26 -4.55
N GLU A 27 -15.00 4.04 -4.95
CA GLU A 27 -16.15 3.33 -4.42
C GLU A 27 -15.81 2.56 -3.13
N ASN A 28 -16.81 2.33 -2.28
CA ASN A 28 -16.73 1.49 -1.08
C ASN A 28 -15.53 1.81 -0.16
N VAL A 29 -15.24 3.09 0.04
CA VAL A 29 -14.13 3.55 0.89
C VAL A 29 -14.41 3.19 2.36
N ARG A 30 -13.62 2.27 2.92
CA ARG A 30 -13.66 1.84 4.33
C ARG A 30 -12.36 2.23 5.02
N VAL A 31 -12.49 2.93 6.14
CA VAL A 31 -11.36 3.37 6.97
C VAL A 31 -11.22 2.40 8.13
N GLU A 32 -10.03 1.83 8.29
CA GLU A 32 -9.64 0.96 9.39
C GLU A 32 -8.33 1.47 10.03
N ASP A 33 -7.94 0.92 11.16
CA ASP A 33 -6.67 1.29 11.80
C ASP A 33 -5.48 1.05 10.85
N ARG A 34 -4.73 2.10 10.59
CA ARG A 34 -3.51 2.14 9.75
C ARG A 34 -3.72 1.73 8.28
N ARG A 35 -4.97 1.67 7.80
CA ARG A 35 -5.24 1.32 6.40
C ARG A 35 -6.61 1.80 5.93
N VAL A 36 -6.73 1.98 4.64
CA VAL A 36 -8.01 2.32 4.00
C VAL A 36 -8.23 1.37 2.83
N PHE A 37 -9.43 0.81 2.73
CA PHE A 37 -9.84 -0.02 1.60
C PHE A 37 -10.72 0.79 0.67
N PHE A 38 -10.66 0.48 -0.62
CA PHE A 38 -11.57 0.99 -1.63
C PHE A 38 -11.71 0.01 -2.79
N THR A 39 -12.76 0.16 -3.60
CA THR A 39 -12.95 -0.62 -4.82
C THR A 39 -12.86 0.26 -6.05
N GLY A 40 -12.36 -0.30 -7.14
CA GLY A 40 -12.24 0.41 -8.40
C GLY A 40 -11.74 -0.47 -9.54
N ASP A 41 -11.47 0.17 -10.65
CA ASP A 41 -10.84 -0.41 -11.83
C ASP A 41 -9.34 -0.03 -11.93
N GLU A 42 -8.71 -0.33 -13.04
CA GLU A 42 -7.31 0.02 -13.32
C GLU A 42 -7.08 1.54 -13.37
N ARG A 43 -8.11 2.32 -13.78
CA ARG A 43 -8.02 3.80 -13.77
C ARG A 43 -8.05 4.33 -12.35
N ALA A 44 -8.88 3.75 -11.49
CA ALA A 44 -8.92 4.09 -10.07
C ALA A 44 -7.57 3.78 -9.40
N LEU A 45 -6.96 2.63 -9.73
CA LEU A 45 -5.62 2.27 -9.27
C LEU A 45 -4.57 3.30 -9.68
N ALA A 46 -4.54 3.67 -10.96
CA ALA A 46 -3.60 4.67 -11.48
C ALA A 46 -3.83 6.04 -10.81
N LYS A 47 -5.09 6.49 -10.70
CA LYS A 47 -5.46 7.75 -10.05
C LYS A 47 -5.04 7.78 -8.59
N ALA A 48 -5.26 6.68 -7.85
CA ALA A 48 -4.84 6.58 -6.46
C ALA A 48 -3.31 6.66 -6.31
N ASN A 49 -2.53 5.94 -7.12
CA ASN A 49 -1.08 6.00 -7.09
C ASN A 49 -0.51 7.40 -7.41
N ILE A 50 -1.17 8.17 -8.26
CA ILE A 50 -0.71 9.51 -8.67
C ILE A 50 -1.16 10.60 -7.68
N CYS A 51 -2.39 10.52 -7.20
CA CYS A 51 -3.04 11.62 -6.49
C CYS A 51 -3.04 11.49 -4.96
N LEU A 52 -2.83 10.29 -4.41
CA LEU A 52 -2.82 10.06 -2.96
C LEU A 52 -1.59 10.71 -2.33
N ARG A 53 -1.81 11.49 -1.27
CA ARG A 53 -0.76 12.21 -0.56
C ARG A 53 -0.53 11.73 0.86
N THR A 54 -1.56 11.13 1.48
CA THR A 54 -1.51 10.65 2.86
C THR A 54 -1.45 9.13 2.97
N GLY A 55 -1.45 8.41 1.84
CA GLY A 55 -1.20 6.97 1.76
C GLY A 55 0.26 6.63 1.53
N GLU A 56 0.69 5.47 2.01
CA GLU A 56 2.07 4.98 1.86
C GLU A 56 2.26 4.18 0.56
N ARG A 57 1.25 3.42 0.16
CA ARG A 57 1.22 2.57 -1.03
C ARG A 57 -0.22 2.32 -1.45
N VAL A 58 -0.42 1.89 -2.68
CA VAL A 58 -1.67 1.29 -3.14
C VAL A 58 -1.40 -0.17 -3.47
N MET A 59 -2.18 -1.09 -2.93
CA MET A 59 -1.99 -2.52 -3.14
C MET A 59 -3.31 -3.18 -3.53
N VAL A 60 -3.25 -4.15 -4.44
CA VAL A 60 -4.40 -5.01 -4.79
C VAL A 60 -4.60 -6.03 -3.67
N VAL A 61 -5.81 -6.16 -3.15
CA VAL A 61 -6.17 -7.22 -2.21
C VAL A 61 -6.36 -8.52 -2.99
N LEU A 62 -5.53 -9.52 -2.68
CA LEU A 62 -5.60 -10.85 -3.31
C LEU A 62 -6.50 -11.81 -2.54
N ALA A 63 -6.42 -11.76 -1.20
CA ALA A 63 -7.24 -12.58 -0.33
C ALA A 63 -7.36 -11.97 1.08
N GLN A 64 -8.49 -12.22 1.74
CA GLN A 64 -8.72 -11.94 3.16
C GLN A 64 -9.32 -13.18 3.81
N PHE A 65 -8.72 -13.65 4.90
CA PHE A 65 -9.15 -14.84 5.62
C PHE A 65 -8.64 -14.84 7.06
N THR A 66 -9.19 -15.67 7.91
CA THR A 66 -8.70 -15.90 9.28
C THR A 66 -7.68 -17.02 9.28
N ALA A 67 -6.58 -16.85 9.99
CA ALA A 67 -5.59 -17.90 10.22
C ALA A 67 -4.99 -17.79 11.62
N LYS A 68 -5.12 -18.86 12.40
CA LYS A 68 -4.52 -19.03 13.73
C LYS A 68 -3.36 -20.02 13.72
N THR A 69 -3.26 -20.81 12.65
CA THR A 69 -2.23 -21.84 12.45
C THR A 69 -1.51 -21.60 11.11
N PHE A 70 -0.29 -22.13 11.01
CA PHE A 70 0.47 -22.09 9.74
C PHE A 70 -0.22 -22.88 8.61
N GLU A 71 -0.97 -23.93 8.95
CA GLU A 71 -1.73 -24.67 7.94
C GLU A 71 -2.90 -23.84 7.39
N GLU A 72 -3.64 -23.15 8.25
CA GLU A 72 -4.71 -22.24 7.80
C GLU A 72 -4.13 -21.09 6.95
N LEU A 73 -2.98 -20.53 7.34
CA LEU A 73 -2.26 -19.53 6.56
C LEU A 73 -1.87 -20.08 5.17
N PHE A 74 -1.31 -21.29 5.13
CA PHE A 74 -0.95 -21.95 3.88
C PHE A 74 -2.15 -22.14 2.97
N GLN A 75 -3.25 -22.72 3.49
CA GLN A 75 -4.45 -22.98 2.71
C GLN A 75 -5.12 -21.70 2.20
N GLY A 76 -5.21 -20.66 3.02
CA GLY A 76 -5.74 -19.36 2.60
C GLY A 76 -4.97 -18.73 1.43
N VAL A 77 -3.65 -18.79 1.47
CA VAL A 77 -2.81 -18.30 0.38
C VAL A 77 -2.88 -19.19 -0.85
N TYR A 78 -2.90 -20.52 -0.66
CA TYR A 78 -2.98 -21.48 -1.76
C TYR A 78 -4.28 -21.35 -2.58
N HIS A 79 -5.39 -20.96 -1.94
CA HIS A 79 -6.66 -20.74 -2.63
C HIS A 79 -6.80 -19.32 -3.24
N ALA A 80 -5.86 -18.43 -3.00
CA ALA A 80 -5.84 -17.12 -3.66
C ALA A 80 -5.50 -17.27 -5.16
N ASN A 81 -6.16 -16.50 -6.03
CA ASN A 81 -5.95 -16.53 -7.47
C ASN A 81 -4.71 -15.70 -7.85
N LEU A 82 -3.53 -16.16 -7.44
CA LEU A 82 -2.27 -15.46 -7.66
C LEU A 82 -1.88 -15.40 -9.14
N GLU A 83 -2.29 -16.40 -9.92
CA GLU A 83 -2.05 -16.52 -11.36
C GLU A 83 -2.69 -15.41 -12.19
N ASP A 84 -3.70 -14.73 -11.68
CA ASP A 84 -4.34 -13.58 -12.36
C ASP A 84 -3.41 -12.35 -12.41
N PHE A 85 -2.41 -12.30 -11.54
CA PHE A 85 -1.52 -11.15 -11.39
C PHE A 85 -0.04 -11.49 -11.61
N ILE A 86 0.39 -12.70 -11.26
CA ILE A 86 1.82 -13.09 -11.27
C ILE A 86 2.05 -14.06 -12.43
N PRO A 87 2.77 -13.65 -13.48
CA PRO A 87 3.11 -14.53 -14.61
C PRO A 87 4.12 -15.60 -14.20
N ARG A 88 4.30 -16.62 -15.06
CA ARG A 88 5.14 -17.79 -14.82
C ARG A 88 6.57 -17.48 -14.41
N ASP A 89 7.16 -16.42 -14.95
CA ASP A 89 8.53 -15.96 -14.68
C ASP A 89 8.62 -14.86 -13.64
N GLY A 90 7.48 -14.37 -13.11
CA GLY A 90 7.43 -13.29 -12.15
C GLY A 90 8.15 -13.62 -10.84
N GLN A 91 8.89 -12.64 -10.31
CA GLN A 91 9.47 -12.71 -8.96
C GLN A 91 8.42 -12.29 -7.94
N PHE A 92 8.19 -13.08 -6.90
CA PHE A 92 7.20 -12.76 -5.88
C PHE A 92 7.78 -12.84 -4.46
N PRO A 93 8.67 -11.91 -4.09
CA PRO A 93 9.15 -11.81 -2.72
C PRO A 93 7.99 -11.44 -1.77
N VAL A 94 8.07 -11.96 -0.53
CA VAL A 94 7.02 -11.76 0.48
C VAL A 94 7.54 -10.85 1.58
N LYS A 95 6.77 -9.82 1.95
CA LYS A 95 7.01 -8.95 3.10
C LYS A 95 5.73 -8.80 3.89
N GLY A 96 5.84 -8.49 5.17
CA GLY A 96 4.65 -8.22 5.98
C GLY A 96 4.95 -8.09 7.44
N HIS A 97 3.90 -8.05 8.23
CA HIS A 97 3.99 -7.94 9.68
C HIS A 97 2.80 -8.65 10.34
N CYS A 98 3.02 -9.04 11.58
CA CYS A 98 2.03 -9.67 12.44
C CYS A 98 1.83 -8.77 13.68
N LEU A 99 0.58 -8.58 14.08
CA LEU A 99 0.22 -7.81 15.27
C LEU A 99 -0.99 -8.46 15.96
N ASN A 100 -0.90 -8.66 17.27
CA ASN A 100 -1.99 -9.24 18.07
C ASN A 100 -2.55 -10.55 17.49
N SER A 101 -1.70 -11.47 17.09
CA SER A 101 -2.07 -12.73 16.45
C SER A 101 -1.39 -13.92 17.09
N GLN A 102 -1.94 -15.11 16.94
CA GLN A 102 -1.27 -16.35 17.29
C GLN A 102 -0.04 -16.62 16.41
N LEU A 103 -0.09 -16.14 15.16
CA LEU A 103 1.03 -16.18 14.23
C LEU A 103 1.91 -14.93 14.40
N MET A 104 2.91 -15.00 15.28
CA MET A 104 3.77 -13.86 15.61
C MET A 104 5.11 -13.84 14.86
N SER A 105 5.60 -15.01 14.42
CA SER A 105 6.87 -15.10 13.68
C SER A 105 6.70 -14.62 12.23
N VAL A 106 7.16 -13.40 11.96
CA VAL A 106 7.08 -12.81 10.60
C VAL A 106 7.87 -13.65 9.60
N SER A 107 9.04 -14.17 9.97
CA SER A 107 9.89 -14.99 9.10
C SER A 107 9.23 -16.30 8.70
N ASP A 108 8.58 -16.97 9.67
CA ASP A 108 7.89 -18.23 9.40
C ASP A 108 6.63 -17.99 8.54
N CYS A 109 5.87 -16.93 8.83
CA CYS A 109 4.75 -16.53 7.98
C CYS A 109 5.21 -16.22 6.54
N GLN A 110 6.33 -15.51 6.35
CA GLN A 110 6.91 -15.27 5.03
C GLN A 110 7.24 -16.57 4.30
N ALA A 111 7.89 -17.50 4.98
CA ALA A 111 8.27 -18.80 4.42
C ALA A 111 7.04 -19.63 4.01
N ILE A 112 6.02 -19.69 4.87
CA ILE A 112 4.76 -20.39 4.59
C ILE A 112 4.01 -19.78 3.42
N ILE A 113 3.86 -18.45 3.40
CA ILE A 113 3.21 -17.73 2.29
C ILE A 113 3.96 -17.96 0.98
N LYS A 114 5.30 -17.86 1.00
CA LYS A 114 6.12 -18.13 -0.18
C LYS A 114 5.95 -19.55 -0.68
N LYS A 115 5.93 -20.54 0.22
CA LYS A 115 5.72 -21.96 -0.11
C LYS A 115 4.34 -22.19 -0.72
N ALA A 116 3.28 -21.62 -0.13
CA ALA A 116 1.91 -21.75 -0.62
C ALA A 116 1.75 -21.12 -2.03
N ALA A 117 2.28 -19.90 -2.21
CA ALA A 117 2.28 -19.21 -3.49
C ALA A 117 3.05 -19.98 -4.57
N SER A 118 4.24 -20.50 -4.23
CA SER A 118 5.04 -21.33 -5.16
C SER A 118 4.30 -22.60 -5.57
N LYS A 119 3.63 -23.27 -4.62
CA LYS A 119 2.85 -24.47 -4.92
C LYS A 119 1.66 -24.14 -5.83
N ARG A 120 0.89 -23.08 -5.50
CA ARG A 120 -0.27 -22.63 -6.30
C ARG A 120 0.14 -22.32 -7.74
N LEU A 121 1.14 -21.45 -7.92
CA LEU A 121 1.61 -21.02 -9.23
C LEU A 121 2.25 -22.19 -10.02
N GLY A 122 3.01 -23.06 -9.33
CA GLY A 122 3.60 -24.25 -9.96
C GLY A 122 2.55 -25.18 -10.55
N GLU A 123 1.49 -25.47 -9.80
CA GLU A 123 0.37 -26.29 -10.27
C GLU A 123 -0.38 -25.65 -11.43
N LYS A 124 -0.65 -24.33 -11.35
CA LYS A 124 -1.34 -23.59 -12.42
C LYS A 124 -0.55 -23.52 -13.70
N TYR A 125 0.76 -23.35 -13.63
CA TYR A 125 1.64 -23.29 -14.79
C TYR A 125 2.20 -24.64 -15.22
N GLY A 126 1.87 -25.73 -14.52
CA GLY A 126 2.34 -27.06 -14.84
C GLY A 126 3.86 -27.23 -14.73
N VAL A 127 4.49 -26.54 -13.75
CA VAL A 127 5.94 -26.56 -13.52
C VAL A 127 6.30 -26.90 -12.09
N SER A 128 7.38 -27.66 -11.90
CA SER A 128 7.91 -27.96 -10.57
C SER A 128 8.79 -26.87 -10.00
N TRP A 129 9.27 -25.96 -10.87
CA TRP A 129 10.17 -24.87 -10.53
C TRP A 129 9.76 -23.58 -11.23
N LEU A 130 9.65 -22.49 -10.48
CA LEU A 130 9.39 -21.14 -11.02
C LEU A 130 10.72 -20.41 -11.14
N PRO A 131 11.08 -19.90 -12.32
CA PRO A 131 12.42 -19.32 -12.56
C PRO A 131 12.65 -17.99 -11.84
N GLU A 132 11.60 -17.26 -11.53
CA GLU A 132 11.63 -15.95 -10.84
C GLU A 132 12.67 -14.97 -11.47
N THR A 133 12.74 -14.91 -12.78
CA THR A 133 13.69 -14.07 -13.52
C THR A 133 13.07 -12.81 -14.11
N GLY A 134 11.74 -12.74 -14.09
CA GLY A 134 10.97 -11.65 -14.68
C GLY A 134 10.75 -10.45 -13.73
N VAL A 135 9.67 -9.72 -13.97
CA VAL A 135 9.29 -8.54 -13.18
C VAL A 135 8.95 -8.92 -11.74
N LYS A 136 9.23 -8.01 -10.82
CA LYS A 136 8.97 -8.19 -9.40
C LYS A 136 7.53 -7.85 -9.04
N PHE A 137 6.82 -8.80 -8.49
CA PHE A 137 5.47 -8.72 -7.92
C PHE A 137 5.56 -8.85 -6.39
N GLN A 138 5.75 -7.75 -5.69
CA GLN A 138 5.95 -7.77 -4.25
C GLN A 138 4.66 -8.14 -3.52
N LEU A 139 4.62 -9.32 -2.92
CA LEU A 139 3.53 -9.74 -2.04
C LEU A 139 3.70 -9.10 -0.66
N HIS A 140 2.61 -8.55 -0.14
CA HIS A 140 2.52 -8.05 1.23
C HIS A 140 1.47 -8.84 2.00
N PHE A 141 1.76 -9.16 3.25
CA PHE A 141 0.77 -9.69 4.16
C PHE A 141 0.70 -8.87 5.45
N THR A 142 -0.49 -8.74 5.96
CA THR A 142 -0.74 -8.20 7.30
C THR A 142 -1.59 -9.19 8.05
N ILE A 143 -1.14 -9.61 9.23
CA ILE A 143 -1.94 -10.42 10.16
C ILE A 143 -2.26 -9.54 11.36
N LEU A 144 -3.53 -9.20 11.52
CA LEU A 144 -4.02 -8.37 12.61
C LEU A 144 -5.19 -9.07 13.28
N ASN A 145 -5.08 -9.36 14.59
CA ASN A 145 -6.10 -10.10 15.34
C ASN A 145 -6.53 -11.41 14.61
N ASP A 146 -5.54 -12.20 14.15
CA ASP A 146 -5.72 -13.44 13.37
C ASP A 146 -6.38 -13.26 11.98
N GLN A 147 -6.69 -12.03 11.57
CA GLN A 147 -7.18 -11.73 10.23
C GLN A 147 -6.00 -11.46 9.28
N VAL A 148 -5.90 -12.28 8.24
CA VAL A 148 -4.87 -12.17 7.21
C VAL A 148 -5.40 -11.34 6.05
N THR A 149 -4.65 -10.35 5.64
CA THR A 149 -4.82 -9.66 4.36
C THR A 149 -3.58 -9.91 3.52
N LEU A 150 -3.73 -10.62 2.42
CA LEU A 150 -2.70 -10.82 1.40
C LEU A 150 -2.92 -9.81 0.29
N SER A 151 -1.90 -9.07 -0.08
CA SER A 151 -2.00 -8.02 -1.09
C SER A 151 -0.76 -7.97 -1.99
N LEU A 152 -0.92 -7.36 -3.16
CA LEU A 152 0.12 -7.16 -4.16
C LEU A 152 0.44 -5.67 -4.28
N ASP A 153 1.70 -5.29 -4.10
CA ASP A 153 2.16 -3.91 -4.23
C ASP A 153 2.14 -3.45 -5.69
N THR A 154 1.48 -2.33 -5.95
CA THR A 154 1.39 -1.70 -7.26
C THR A 154 2.15 -0.37 -7.34
N SER A 155 2.66 0.14 -6.23
CA SER A 155 3.34 1.43 -6.16
C SER A 155 4.84 1.34 -6.45
N GLY A 156 5.46 0.16 -6.25
CA GLY A 156 6.90 -0.03 -6.37
C GLY A 156 7.67 0.73 -5.28
N GLN A 157 8.04 1.99 -5.52
CA GLN A 157 8.53 2.88 -4.47
C GLN A 157 7.36 3.39 -3.62
N GLY A 158 7.61 3.60 -2.31
CA GLY A 158 6.59 4.18 -1.44
C GLY A 158 6.18 5.57 -1.93
N LEU A 159 4.89 5.91 -1.81
CA LEU A 159 4.33 7.17 -2.32
C LEU A 159 4.93 8.41 -1.64
N HIS A 160 5.54 8.26 -0.45
CA HIS A 160 6.30 9.32 0.19
C HIS A 160 7.55 9.72 -0.60
N LYS A 161 8.15 8.80 -1.38
CA LYS A 161 9.31 9.09 -2.23
C LYS A 161 8.88 9.79 -3.51
N ARG A 162 8.56 11.06 -3.43
CA ARG A 162 7.96 11.84 -4.53
C ARG A 162 8.96 12.35 -5.57
N GLY A 163 10.26 12.05 -5.40
CA GLY A 163 11.29 12.35 -6.39
C GLY A 163 11.83 13.79 -6.39
N TYR A 164 11.29 14.70 -5.57
CA TYR A 164 11.77 16.10 -5.55
C TYR A 164 13.04 16.32 -4.72
N ARG A 165 13.50 15.32 -3.98
CA ARG A 165 14.74 15.41 -3.20
C ARG A 165 15.92 14.88 -4.00
N ALA A 166 16.66 15.77 -4.66
CA ALA A 166 17.91 15.41 -5.31
C ALA A 166 19.05 15.21 -4.30
N VAL A 167 19.04 15.99 -3.20
CA VAL A 167 20.00 15.92 -2.09
C VAL A 167 19.20 15.79 -0.80
N GLY A 168 19.46 14.75 -0.03
CA GLY A 168 18.79 14.53 1.26
C GLY A 168 19.56 15.17 2.40
N ASN A 169 18.84 15.81 3.34
CA ASN A 169 19.36 16.13 4.66
C ASN A 169 19.23 14.93 5.59
N ASP A 170 20.01 14.89 6.67
CA ASP A 170 19.82 13.88 7.71
C ASP A 170 18.42 14.02 8.33
N ALA A 171 17.66 12.92 8.36
CA ALA A 171 16.33 12.81 8.95
C ALA A 171 15.30 13.88 8.53
N PRO A 172 14.97 14.02 7.24
CA PRO A 172 13.93 14.95 6.80
C PRO A 172 12.55 14.52 7.29
N LEU A 173 11.63 15.49 7.41
CA LEU A 173 10.23 15.18 7.70
C LEU A 173 9.66 14.26 6.60
N HIS A 174 8.92 13.23 7.01
CA HIS A 174 8.29 12.30 6.08
C HIS A 174 7.21 12.99 5.27
N GLU A 175 7.23 12.87 3.94
CA GLU A 175 6.37 13.63 3.03
C GLU A 175 4.88 13.36 3.26
N THR A 176 4.52 12.10 3.50
CA THR A 176 3.14 11.71 3.83
C THR A 176 2.65 12.38 5.11
N LEU A 177 3.52 12.46 6.12
CA LEU A 177 3.20 13.15 7.38
C LEU A 177 3.05 14.65 7.16
N ALA A 178 3.96 15.28 6.40
CA ALA A 178 3.89 16.70 6.05
C ALA A 178 2.58 17.04 5.33
N ALA A 179 2.20 16.21 4.34
CA ALA A 179 0.93 16.36 3.63
C ALA A 179 -0.28 16.24 4.56
N GLY A 180 -0.24 15.29 5.51
CA GLY A 180 -1.27 15.14 6.54
C GLY A 180 -1.37 16.36 7.45
N MET A 181 -0.25 16.87 7.95
CA MET A 181 -0.20 18.08 8.78
C MET A 181 -0.85 19.28 8.06
N ILE A 182 -0.49 19.52 6.81
CA ILE A 182 -1.07 20.62 6.01
C ILE A 182 -2.58 20.44 5.82
N GLN A 183 -3.04 19.22 5.55
CA GLN A 183 -4.47 18.95 5.40
C GLN A 183 -5.24 19.22 6.70
N LEU A 184 -4.66 18.92 7.86
CA LEU A 184 -5.25 19.19 9.17
C LEU A 184 -5.36 20.67 9.49
N THR A 185 -4.47 21.53 8.99
CA THR A 185 -4.56 22.99 9.19
C THR A 185 -5.73 23.64 8.45
N ARG A 186 -6.43 22.90 7.58
CA ARG A 186 -7.47 23.43 6.69
C ARG A 186 -6.99 24.55 5.75
N PHE A 187 -5.68 24.65 5.54
CA PHE A 187 -5.08 25.57 4.61
C PHE A 187 -5.69 25.42 3.20
N ARG A 188 -6.08 26.51 2.56
CA ARG A 188 -6.78 26.51 1.28
C ARG A 188 -5.97 27.03 0.10
N GLY A 189 -4.70 27.38 0.34
CA GLY A 189 -3.80 27.92 -0.68
C GLY A 189 -4.10 29.37 -1.08
N ARG A 190 -4.89 30.09 -0.29
CA ARG A 190 -5.19 31.52 -0.47
C ARG A 190 -4.51 32.40 0.57
N GLU A 191 -4.08 31.79 1.65
CA GLU A 191 -3.40 32.41 2.78
C GLU A 191 -1.87 32.33 2.58
N TYR A 192 -1.11 33.21 3.25
CA TYR A 192 0.33 33.07 3.31
C TYR A 192 0.71 31.86 4.16
N PHE A 193 1.56 30.98 3.60
CA PHE A 193 2.18 29.89 4.33
C PHE A 193 3.58 30.32 4.78
N TRP A 194 3.84 30.28 6.08
CA TRP A 194 5.12 30.63 6.65
C TRP A 194 5.64 29.49 7.53
N ASP A 195 6.80 28.98 7.19
CA ASP A 195 7.51 27.94 7.94
C ASP A 195 8.85 28.49 8.45
N PRO A 196 8.92 28.94 9.72
CA PRO A 196 10.13 29.53 10.27
C PRO A 196 11.24 28.50 10.53
N PHE A 197 10.95 27.21 10.48
CA PHE A 197 11.87 26.10 10.72
C PHE A 197 11.92 25.13 9.55
N CYS A 198 11.88 25.63 8.32
CA CYS A 198 11.62 24.87 7.10
C CYS A 198 12.56 23.68 6.85
N GLY A 199 13.78 23.67 7.42
CA GLY A 199 14.75 22.61 7.19
C GLY A 199 14.97 22.33 5.71
N SER A 200 14.62 21.13 5.24
CA SER A 200 14.67 20.74 3.82
C SER A 200 13.48 21.23 2.98
N GLY A 201 12.59 22.05 3.54
CA GLY A 201 11.44 22.60 2.83
C GLY A 201 10.30 21.61 2.59
N THR A 202 10.20 20.51 3.34
CA THR A 202 9.17 19.48 3.11
C THR A 202 7.75 20.04 3.23
N LEU A 203 7.46 20.84 4.28
CA LEU A 203 6.14 21.43 4.47
C LEU A 203 5.78 22.39 3.34
N PRO A 204 6.60 23.39 2.98
CA PRO A 204 6.31 24.28 1.86
C PRO A 204 6.11 23.55 0.52
N ILE A 205 6.93 22.51 0.24
CA ILE A 205 6.79 21.74 -1.00
C ILE A 205 5.48 20.96 -1.01
N GLU A 206 5.10 20.35 0.10
CA GLU A 206 3.83 19.61 0.19
C GLU A 206 2.62 20.56 0.16
N GLU A 207 2.76 21.80 0.62
CA GLU A 207 1.74 22.83 0.48
C GLU A 207 1.51 23.21 -0.98
N ILE A 208 2.55 23.55 -1.73
CA ILE A 208 2.50 23.88 -3.17
C ILE A 208 1.87 22.73 -3.95
N GLY A 209 2.23 21.49 -3.69
CA GLY A 209 1.65 20.33 -4.33
C GLY A 209 0.13 20.24 -4.17
N ARG A 210 -0.42 20.70 -3.04
CA ARG A 210 -1.87 20.77 -2.82
C ARG A 210 -2.53 21.89 -3.63
N ALA A 211 -1.89 23.02 -3.78
CA ALA A 211 -2.38 24.13 -4.58
C ALA A 211 -2.39 23.78 -6.08
N SER A 212 -1.30 23.17 -6.58
CA SER A 212 -1.17 22.81 -8.01
C SER A 212 -2.12 21.69 -8.45
N CYS A 213 -2.55 20.80 -7.56
CA CYS A 213 -3.58 19.81 -7.87
C CYS A 213 -4.96 20.42 -8.13
N ARG A 214 -5.23 21.66 -7.71
CA ARG A 214 -6.48 22.36 -7.98
C ARG A 214 -6.53 23.05 -9.35
N GLU A 215 -5.39 23.35 -9.93
CA GLU A 215 -5.28 24.02 -11.22
C GLU A 215 -5.33 23.06 -12.43
N ARG A 216 -5.30 21.73 -12.17
CA ARG A 216 -5.26 20.70 -13.22
C ARG A 216 -6.59 19.94 -13.41
N VAL A 217 -7.69 20.42 -12.84
CA VAL A 217 -9.04 19.85 -13.02
C VAL A 217 -9.92 20.81 -13.82
#